data_df92ed64a438123e8a3b1da3566b0fcd
#
_entry.id   df92ed64a438123e8a3b1da3566b0fcd
#
_cell.length_a   1.000
_cell.length_b   1.000
_cell.length_c   1.000
_cell.angle_alpha   90.00
_cell.angle_beta   90.00
_cell.angle_gamma   90.00
#
_symmetry.space_group_name_H-M   'P 1'
#
loop_
_entity.id
_entity.type
_entity.pdbx_description
1 polymer ?
#
loop_
_entity_poly.entity_id
_entity_poly.type
_entity_poly.pdbx_seq_one_letter_code
_entity_poly.pdbx_strand_id
1 'polypeptide(L)'
;MRYANLHSADLLNADLEGANLEEAVLVKANANSAKLRLAILYHAVLDNADFQGAHLNRAVLIGAKGSHTNFTRGDLSEIYAPKSSLRHTQFSKANLEEANLVGADLRGSNFSYANLTQTNFQDANLQDATLAGADLSGARLDSADLRRANIKGAMLSTAIGLTQTQLNATCVDDQTKLPPELSRPSPCRSLKNKVR
;
A
#
# COMPACT_ATOMS: atom_id res chain seq x y z
N MET A 1 24.25 -0.72 -8.55
CA MET A 1 23.97 0.36 -7.56
C MET A 1 23.66 -0.23 -6.17
N ARG A 2 24.04 -1.50 -5.91
CA ARG A 2 23.91 -2.09 -4.56
C ARG A 2 24.62 -1.19 -3.54
N TYR A 3 23.99 -1.02 -2.36
CA TYR A 3 24.51 -0.18 -1.26
C TYR A 3 24.73 1.30 -1.63
N ALA A 4 24.21 1.76 -2.76
CA ALA A 4 24.41 3.16 -3.17
C ALA A 4 23.77 4.12 -2.17
N ASN A 5 24.50 5.18 -1.84
CA ASN A 5 23.93 6.31 -1.12
C ASN A 5 23.31 7.29 -2.13
N LEU A 6 21.99 7.26 -2.24
CA LEU A 6 21.18 8.13 -3.09
C LEU A 6 20.31 9.07 -2.24
N HIS A 7 20.76 9.36 -1.01
CA HIS A 7 20.05 10.28 -0.11
C HIS A 7 19.85 11.65 -0.81
N SER A 8 18.60 12.10 -0.88
CA SER A 8 18.20 13.34 -1.55
C SER A 8 18.64 13.45 -3.03
N ALA A 9 18.95 12.32 -3.68
CA ALA A 9 19.30 12.33 -5.10
C ALA A 9 18.12 12.78 -5.95
N ASP A 10 18.39 13.52 -7.02
CA ASP A 10 17.42 13.81 -8.06
C ASP A 10 17.47 12.70 -9.12
N LEU A 11 16.42 11.87 -9.11
CA LEU A 11 16.22 10.76 -10.03
C LEU A 11 14.94 10.98 -10.88
N LEU A 12 14.53 12.25 -11.04
CA LEU A 12 13.36 12.62 -11.84
C LEU A 12 13.47 12.01 -13.25
N ASN A 13 12.47 11.24 -13.66
CA ASN A 13 12.41 10.52 -14.94
C ASN A 13 13.61 9.57 -15.21
N ALA A 14 14.41 9.24 -14.19
CA ALA A 14 15.56 8.36 -14.37
C ALA A 14 15.12 6.99 -14.90
N ASP A 15 15.94 6.41 -15.78
CA ASP A 15 15.76 5.03 -16.22
C ASP A 15 16.62 4.10 -15.35
N LEU A 16 15.95 3.39 -14.46
CA LEU A 16 16.49 2.43 -13.50
C LEU A 16 15.87 1.05 -13.71
N GLU A 17 15.36 0.76 -14.91
CA GLU A 17 14.76 -0.53 -15.24
C GLU A 17 15.76 -1.66 -14.98
N GLY A 18 15.33 -2.67 -14.22
CA GLY A 18 16.17 -3.79 -13.82
C GLY A 18 17.38 -3.43 -12.94
N ALA A 19 17.48 -2.18 -12.48
CA ALA A 19 18.61 -1.77 -11.65
C ALA A 19 18.67 -2.56 -10.34
N ASN A 20 19.89 -2.96 -9.93
CA ASN A 20 20.11 -3.52 -8.62
C ASN A 20 20.38 -2.38 -7.60
N LEU A 21 19.36 -2.08 -6.79
CA LEU A 21 19.35 -1.09 -5.71
C LEU A 21 19.25 -1.76 -4.32
N GLU A 22 19.70 -3.00 -4.22
CA GLU A 22 19.73 -3.76 -2.95
C GLU A 22 20.45 -2.96 -1.88
N GLU A 23 19.80 -2.80 -0.71
CA GLU A 23 20.28 -2.02 0.43
C GLU A 23 20.67 -0.55 0.11
N ALA A 24 20.22 -0.02 -1.02
CA ALA A 24 20.47 1.39 -1.35
C ALA A 24 19.68 2.31 -0.42
N VAL A 25 20.25 3.49 -0.14
CA VAL A 25 19.63 4.53 0.69
C VAL A 25 19.08 5.63 -0.22
N LEU A 26 17.74 5.62 -0.43
CA LEU A 26 17.03 6.61 -1.24
C LEU A 26 16.22 7.60 -0.38
N VAL A 27 16.62 7.80 0.87
CA VAL A 27 15.92 8.70 1.80
C VAL A 27 15.80 10.09 1.18
N LYS A 28 14.57 10.63 1.10
CA LYS A 28 14.24 11.92 0.47
C LYS A 28 14.65 12.05 -1.01
N ALA A 29 14.94 10.98 -1.70
CA ALA A 29 15.21 11.04 -3.14
C ALA A 29 13.96 11.47 -3.90
N ASN A 30 14.14 12.24 -4.97
CA ASN A 30 13.10 12.56 -5.95
C ASN A 30 13.19 11.56 -7.10
N ALA A 31 12.32 10.56 -7.12
CA ALA A 31 12.22 9.55 -8.18
C ALA A 31 10.88 9.66 -8.94
N ASN A 32 10.33 10.89 -9.04
CA ASN A 32 9.06 11.11 -9.72
C ASN A 32 9.17 10.67 -11.18
N SER A 33 8.16 9.90 -11.63
CA SER A 33 8.09 9.33 -12.98
C SER A 33 9.32 8.48 -13.38
N ALA A 34 10.15 8.05 -12.43
CA ALA A 34 11.29 7.18 -12.72
C ALA A 34 10.79 5.79 -13.17
N LYS A 35 11.57 5.15 -14.05
CA LYS A 35 11.33 3.80 -14.53
C LYS A 35 12.12 2.82 -13.67
N LEU A 36 11.43 2.05 -12.83
CA LEU A 36 12.03 1.05 -11.94
C LEU A 36 11.42 -0.35 -12.18
N ARG A 37 10.86 -0.59 -13.36
CA ARG A 37 10.34 -1.91 -13.70
C ARG A 37 11.41 -2.98 -13.48
N LEU A 38 11.07 -4.08 -12.78
CA LEU A 38 12.00 -5.16 -12.44
C LEU A 38 13.19 -4.74 -11.56
N ALA A 39 13.22 -3.53 -11.00
CA ALA A 39 14.30 -3.11 -10.13
C ALA A 39 14.33 -3.95 -8.84
N ILE A 40 15.53 -4.19 -8.31
CA ILE A 40 15.76 -4.91 -7.06
C ILE A 40 16.05 -3.92 -5.95
N LEU A 41 15.06 -3.72 -5.06
CA LEU A 41 15.10 -2.81 -3.90
C LEU A 41 15.09 -3.59 -2.58
N TYR A 42 15.67 -4.78 -2.57
CA TYR A 42 15.76 -5.64 -1.39
C TYR A 42 16.42 -4.89 -0.23
N HIS A 43 15.72 -4.77 0.92
CA HIS A 43 16.15 -4.00 2.09
C HIS A 43 16.52 -2.53 1.84
N ALA A 44 16.14 -1.95 0.71
CA ALA A 44 16.38 -0.53 0.44
C ALA A 44 15.66 0.37 1.45
N VAL A 45 16.21 1.56 1.70
CA VAL A 45 15.63 2.57 2.60
C VAL A 45 15.09 3.73 1.77
N LEU A 46 13.76 3.87 1.75
CA LEU A 46 13.00 4.81 0.90
C LEU A 46 12.32 5.91 1.71
N ASP A 47 12.64 6.05 3.01
CA ASP A 47 11.90 6.95 3.90
C ASP A 47 11.81 8.38 3.33
N ASN A 48 10.58 8.91 3.27
CA ASN A 48 10.26 10.23 2.73
C ASN A 48 10.67 10.44 1.25
N ALA A 49 10.97 9.40 0.49
CA ALA A 49 11.26 9.52 -0.94
C ALA A 49 9.97 9.79 -1.74
N ASP A 50 10.10 10.48 -2.85
CA ASP A 50 8.99 10.79 -3.75
C ASP A 50 9.10 9.99 -5.04
N PHE A 51 8.17 9.03 -5.20
CA PHE A 51 8.01 8.16 -6.37
C PHE A 51 6.67 8.42 -7.08
N GLN A 52 6.16 9.66 -7.01
CA GLN A 52 4.89 9.97 -7.65
C GLN A 52 4.94 9.66 -9.15
N GLY A 53 3.97 8.86 -9.62
CA GLY A 53 3.88 8.45 -11.02
C GLY A 53 5.02 7.54 -11.50
N ALA A 54 5.87 7.03 -10.61
CA ALA A 54 6.95 6.12 -10.99
C ALA A 54 6.41 4.74 -11.41
N HIS A 55 7.15 4.05 -12.27
CA HIS A 55 6.84 2.72 -12.77
C HIS A 55 7.70 1.68 -12.05
N LEU A 56 7.13 1.02 -11.03
CA LEU A 56 7.79 -0.02 -10.21
C LEU A 56 7.21 -1.42 -10.51
N ASN A 57 6.46 -1.59 -11.58
CA ASN A 57 5.81 -2.88 -11.85
C ASN A 57 6.84 -4.02 -11.88
N ARG A 58 6.51 -5.12 -11.19
CA ARG A 58 7.38 -6.28 -10.95
C ARG A 58 8.68 -5.99 -10.19
N ALA A 59 8.83 -4.84 -9.56
CA ALA A 59 9.99 -4.57 -8.71
C ALA A 59 9.95 -5.42 -7.43
N VAL A 60 11.13 -5.69 -6.87
CA VAL A 60 11.30 -6.49 -5.64
C VAL A 60 11.66 -5.58 -4.48
N LEU A 61 10.75 -5.46 -3.50
CA LEU A 61 10.87 -4.59 -2.32
C LEU A 61 10.85 -5.40 -1.01
N ILE A 62 11.34 -6.64 -1.01
CA ILE A 62 11.35 -7.49 0.18
C ILE A 62 12.08 -6.77 1.32
N GLY A 63 11.41 -6.62 2.47
CA GLY A 63 12.01 -5.99 3.64
C GLY A 63 12.41 -4.52 3.47
N ALA A 64 12.01 -3.87 2.37
CA ALA A 64 12.27 -2.44 2.18
C ALA A 64 11.61 -1.60 3.29
N LYS A 65 12.23 -0.47 3.63
CA LYS A 65 11.74 0.52 4.58
C LYS A 65 11.38 1.79 3.83
N GLY A 66 10.16 2.27 4.00
CA GLY A 66 9.68 3.41 3.22
C GLY A 66 8.56 4.15 3.95
N SER A 67 8.82 4.55 5.22
CA SER A 67 7.85 5.36 5.95
C SER A 67 7.69 6.73 5.29
N HIS A 68 6.44 7.18 5.13
CA HIS A 68 6.10 8.44 4.48
C HIS A 68 6.55 8.56 3.01
N THR A 69 6.83 7.46 2.34
CA THR A 69 7.13 7.44 0.90
C THR A 69 5.88 7.80 0.09
N ASN A 70 6.05 8.52 -1.00
CA ASN A 70 4.96 8.89 -1.90
C ASN A 70 4.97 8.06 -3.18
N PHE A 71 4.02 7.14 -3.33
CA PHE A 71 3.77 6.37 -4.57
C PHE A 71 2.46 6.79 -5.26
N THR A 72 1.96 7.98 -5.00
CA THR A 72 0.70 8.47 -5.58
C THR A 72 0.72 8.35 -7.10
N ARG A 73 -0.31 7.70 -7.69
CA ARG A 73 -0.45 7.44 -9.13
C ARG A 73 0.68 6.58 -9.74
N GLY A 74 1.51 5.95 -8.93
CA GLY A 74 2.55 5.02 -9.41
C GLY A 74 1.96 3.73 -9.95
N ASP A 75 2.69 3.10 -10.86
CA ASP A 75 2.42 1.72 -11.28
C ASP A 75 3.28 0.76 -10.46
N LEU A 76 2.65 0.09 -9.49
CA LEU A 76 3.25 -0.91 -8.61
C LEU A 76 2.61 -2.29 -8.87
N SER A 77 2.06 -2.52 -10.06
CA SER A 77 1.46 -3.81 -10.38
C SER A 77 2.48 -4.95 -10.26
N GLU A 78 2.04 -6.08 -9.74
CA GLU A 78 2.87 -7.27 -9.53
C GLU A 78 4.14 -7.02 -8.67
N ILE A 79 4.24 -5.92 -7.87
CA ILE A 79 5.40 -5.76 -6.98
C ILE A 79 5.49 -6.92 -5.99
N TYR A 80 6.70 -7.27 -5.62
CA TYR A 80 6.97 -8.28 -4.60
C TYR A 80 7.58 -7.63 -3.36
N ALA A 81 6.75 -7.30 -2.37
CA ALA A 81 7.11 -6.50 -1.21
C ALA A 81 6.74 -7.15 0.15
N PRO A 82 6.92 -8.48 0.32
CA PRO A 82 6.57 -9.11 1.59
C PRO A 82 7.46 -8.57 2.73
N LYS A 83 6.86 -8.47 3.93
CA LYS A 83 7.54 -8.00 5.15
C LYS A 83 8.19 -6.62 5.03
N SER A 84 7.78 -5.82 4.06
CA SER A 84 8.20 -4.43 3.95
C SER A 84 7.61 -3.57 5.06
N SER A 85 8.29 -2.48 5.44
CA SER A 85 7.78 -1.49 6.38
C SER A 85 7.45 -0.19 5.64
N LEU A 86 6.18 -0.02 5.27
CA LEU A 86 5.67 1.07 4.43
C LEU A 86 4.61 1.87 5.19
N ARG A 87 4.95 2.30 6.42
CA ARG A 87 4.02 3.05 7.29
C ARG A 87 3.77 4.45 6.75
N HIS A 88 2.52 4.93 6.88
CA HIS A 88 2.12 6.28 6.46
C HIS A 88 2.44 6.60 4.99
N THR A 89 2.63 5.59 4.18
CA THR A 89 2.97 5.69 2.75
C THR A 89 1.74 6.12 1.94
N GLN A 90 1.96 6.95 0.93
CA GLN A 90 0.91 7.42 0.04
C GLN A 90 0.83 6.54 -1.22
N PHE A 91 -0.27 5.81 -1.36
CA PHE A 91 -0.60 4.99 -2.53
C PHE A 91 -1.88 5.47 -3.23
N SER A 92 -2.28 6.73 -2.98
CA SER A 92 -3.53 7.25 -3.57
C SER A 92 -3.51 7.13 -5.09
N LYS A 93 -4.55 6.49 -5.66
CA LYS A 93 -4.69 6.27 -7.11
C LYS A 93 -3.55 5.46 -7.74
N ALA A 94 -2.73 4.79 -6.95
CA ALA A 94 -1.70 3.88 -7.45
C ALA A 94 -2.32 2.58 -7.98
N ASN A 95 -1.64 1.94 -8.91
CA ASN A 95 -1.95 0.59 -9.37
C ASN A 95 -1.09 -0.42 -8.60
N LEU A 96 -1.73 -1.28 -7.79
CA LEU A 96 -1.09 -2.37 -7.05
C LEU A 96 -1.74 -3.72 -7.44
N GLU A 97 -2.31 -3.81 -8.64
CA GLU A 97 -2.88 -5.06 -9.14
C GLU A 97 -1.89 -6.21 -9.00
N GLU A 98 -2.35 -7.35 -8.46
CA GLU A 98 -1.53 -8.56 -8.21
C GLU A 98 -0.29 -8.33 -7.32
N ALA A 99 -0.19 -7.21 -6.61
CA ALA A 99 0.92 -6.95 -5.71
C ALA A 99 0.96 -7.96 -4.55
N ASN A 100 2.16 -8.37 -4.13
CA ASN A 100 2.38 -9.20 -2.96
C ASN A 100 2.87 -8.34 -1.78
N LEU A 101 2.00 -8.13 -0.80
CA LEU A 101 2.24 -7.34 0.43
C LEU A 101 2.10 -8.22 1.69
N VAL A 102 2.37 -9.53 1.57
CA VAL A 102 2.25 -10.49 2.69
C VAL A 102 3.11 -10.05 3.88
N GLY A 103 2.46 -9.91 5.05
CA GLY A 103 3.13 -9.52 6.29
C GLY A 103 3.70 -8.09 6.28
N ALA A 104 3.35 -7.25 5.31
CA ALA A 104 3.81 -5.87 5.25
C ALA A 104 3.21 -5.01 6.37
N ASP A 105 3.98 -4.07 6.89
CA ASP A 105 3.51 -3.05 7.83
C ASP A 105 3.08 -1.80 7.07
N LEU A 106 1.78 -1.64 6.92
CA LEU A 106 1.11 -0.61 6.13
C LEU A 106 0.29 0.35 7.02
N ARG A 107 0.62 0.43 8.31
CA ARG A 107 -0.15 1.24 9.26
C ARG A 107 -0.22 2.70 8.83
N GLY A 108 -1.44 3.25 8.87
CA GLY A 108 -1.69 4.65 8.53
C GLY A 108 -1.46 5.00 7.05
N SER A 109 -1.25 4.03 6.18
CA SER A 109 -1.04 4.29 4.75
C SER A 109 -2.33 4.66 4.04
N ASN A 110 -2.20 5.41 2.95
CA ASN A 110 -3.32 5.93 2.18
C ASN A 110 -3.42 5.24 0.81
N PHE A 111 -4.39 4.35 0.67
CA PHE A 111 -4.75 3.65 -0.57
C PHE A 111 -6.02 4.21 -1.23
N SER A 112 -6.41 5.45 -0.93
CA SER A 112 -7.65 6.01 -1.48
C SER A 112 -7.67 5.94 -3.00
N TYR A 113 -8.74 5.32 -3.54
CA TYR A 113 -8.94 5.13 -4.97
C TYR A 113 -7.83 4.33 -5.68
N ALA A 114 -7.03 3.55 -4.96
CA ALA A 114 -6.05 2.66 -5.56
C ALA A 114 -6.72 1.45 -6.22
N ASN A 115 -6.08 0.92 -7.27
CA ASN A 115 -6.38 -0.40 -7.78
C ASN A 115 -5.62 -1.43 -6.93
N LEU A 116 -6.35 -2.22 -6.14
CA LEU A 116 -5.85 -3.28 -5.27
C LEU A 116 -6.39 -4.65 -5.72
N THR A 117 -6.83 -4.76 -6.99
CA THR A 117 -7.38 -6.01 -7.50
C THR A 117 -6.34 -7.14 -7.38
N GLN A 118 -6.78 -8.27 -6.84
CA GLN A 118 -5.95 -9.46 -6.62
C GLN A 118 -4.69 -9.22 -5.74
N THR A 119 -4.57 -8.07 -5.07
CA THR A 119 -3.46 -7.80 -4.14
C THR A 119 -3.49 -8.79 -2.97
N ASN A 120 -2.33 -9.33 -2.61
CA ASN A 120 -2.20 -10.21 -1.45
C ASN A 120 -1.76 -9.42 -0.21
N PHE A 121 -2.70 -9.21 0.74
CA PHE A 121 -2.49 -8.59 2.04
C PHE A 121 -2.48 -9.61 3.19
N GLN A 122 -2.28 -10.89 2.92
CA GLN A 122 -2.25 -11.89 3.99
C GLN A 122 -1.28 -11.49 5.09
N ASP A 123 -1.71 -11.58 6.36
CA ASP A 123 -0.92 -11.20 7.54
C ASP A 123 -0.42 -9.73 7.56
N ALA A 124 -0.87 -8.88 6.64
CA ALA A 124 -0.46 -7.47 6.60
C ALA A 124 -1.11 -6.65 7.73
N ASN A 125 -0.40 -5.63 8.20
CA ASN A 125 -0.92 -4.69 9.18
C ASN A 125 -1.42 -3.42 8.49
N LEU A 126 -2.75 -3.29 8.36
CA LEU A 126 -3.47 -2.17 7.76
C LEU A 126 -4.17 -1.28 8.80
N GLN A 127 -3.73 -1.32 10.07
CA GLN A 127 -4.32 -0.48 11.12
C GLN A 127 -4.26 1.01 10.71
N ASP A 128 -5.35 1.72 10.96
CA ASP A 128 -5.49 3.15 10.65
C ASP A 128 -5.29 3.49 9.16
N ALA A 129 -5.20 2.51 8.26
CA ALA A 129 -5.07 2.76 6.83
C ALA A 129 -6.36 3.32 6.23
N THR A 130 -6.24 4.07 5.15
CA THR A 130 -7.37 4.53 4.35
C THR A 130 -7.41 3.80 3.02
N LEU A 131 -8.48 3.02 2.79
CA LEU A 131 -8.77 2.32 1.54
C LEU A 131 -10.06 2.86 0.90
N ALA A 132 -10.39 4.12 1.20
CA ALA A 132 -11.65 4.72 0.74
C ALA A 132 -11.72 4.74 -0.79
N GLY A 133 -12.79 4.17 -1.36
CA GLY A 133 -12.99 4.08 -2.80
C GLY A 133 -12.01 3.18 -3.54
N ALA A 134 -11.18 2.40 -2.85
CA ALA A 134 -10.25 1.46 -3.47
C ALA A 134 -10.99 0.24 -4.04
N ASP A 135 -10.43 -0.34 -5.11
CA ASP A 135 -10.89 -1.62 -5.66
C ASP A 135 -10.08 -2.77 -5.06
N LEU A 136 -10.72 -3.56 -4.18
CA LEU A 136 -10.16 -4.75 -3.55
C LEU A 136 -10.76 -6.05 -4.13
N SER A 137 -11.26 -6.02 -5.35
CA SER A 137 -11.83 -7.20 -6.00
C SER A 137 -10.78 -8.32 -6.09
N GLY A 138 -11.08 -9.48 -5.53
CA GLY A 138 -10.17 -10.61 -5.48
C GLY A 138 -8.96 -10.44 -4.54
N ALA A 139 -8.85 -9.33 -3.81
CA ALA A 139 -7.76 -9.14 -2.84
C ALA A 139 -7.86 -10.16 -1.71
N ARG A 140 -6.70 -10.63 -1.23
CA ARG A 140 -6.61 -11.56 -0.11
C ARG A 140 -6.36 -10.80 1.20
N LEU A 141 -7.24 -11.01 2.17
CA LEU A 141 -7.23 -10.34 3.48
C LEU A 141 -7.14 -11.33 4.65
N ASP A 142 -6.70 -12.57 4.36
CA ASP A 142 -6.50 -13.59 5.38
C ASP A 142 -5.60 -13.06 6.51
N SER A 143 -6.07 -13.08 7.75
CA SER A 143 -5.33 -12.60 8.93
C SER A 143 -4.83 -11.14 8.87
N ALA A 144 -5.26 -10.34 7.90
CA ALA A 144 -4.88 -8.93 7.84
C ALA A 144 -5.48 -8.14 9.01
N ASP A 145 -4.71 -7.25 9.60
CA ASP A 145 -5.19 -6.38 10.68
C ASP A 145 -5.80 -5.09 10.12
N LEU A 146 -7.11 -5.02 10.08
CA LEU A 146 -7.89 -3.90 9.55
C LEU A 146 -8.44 -2.97 10.64
N ARG A 147 -7.95 -3.06 11.88
CA ARG A 147 -8.47 -2.23 12.98
C ARG A 147 -8.39 -0.75 12.65
N ARG A 148 -9.51 -0.06 12.76
CA ARG A 148 -9.69 1.37 12.46
C ARG A 148 -9.40 1.76 11.00
N ALA A 149 -9.24 0.79 10.10
CA ALA A 149 -9.12 1.10 8.67
C ALA A 149 -10.41 1.74 8.14
N ASN A 150 -10.25 2.71 7.26
CA ASN A 150 -11.37 3.34 6.56
C ASN A 150 -11.55 2.69 5.19
N ILE A 151 -12.61 1.90 5.02
CA ILE A 151 -12.95 1.20 3.78
C ILE A 151 -14.22 1.74 3.10
N LYS A 152 -14.60 2.99 3.38
CA LYS A 152 -15.80 3.62 2.81
C LYS A 152 -15.73 3.65 1.29
N GLY A 153 -16.82 3.25 0.64
CA GLY A 153 -16.90 3.19 -0.82
C GLY A 153 -16.00 2.16 -1.49
N ALA A 154 -15.26 1.34 -0.73
CA ALA A 154 -14.38 0.32 -1.31
C ALA A 154 -15.17 -0.84 -1.91
N MET A 155 -14.60 -1.49 -2.94
CA MET A 155 -15.15 -2.68 -3.58
C MET A 155 -14.49 -3.94 -3.01
N LEU A 156 -15.23 -4.70 -2.19
CA LEU A 156 -14.77 -5.91 -1.49
C LEU A 156 -15.64 -7.13 -1.82
N SER A 157 -16.58 -7.03 -2.76
CA SER A 157 -17.59 -8.08 -2.99
C SER A 157 -17.00 -9.45 -3.34
N THR A 158 -15.78 -9.51 -3.85
CA THR A 158 -15.05 -10.73 -4.19
C THR A 158 -13.75 -10.87 -3.41
N ALA A 159 -13.54 -10.06 -2.37
CA ALA A 159 -12.36 -10.17 -1.52
C ALA A 159 -12.34 -11.51 -0.78
N ILE A 160 -11.16 -12.08 -0.61
CA ILE A 160 -10.93 -13.41 -0.05
C ILE A 160 -10.41 -13.29 1.38
N GLY A 161 -10.89 -14.16 2.29
CA GLY A 161 -10.39 -14.25 3.67
C GLY A 161 -10.82 -13.10 4.59
N LEU A 162 -11.69 -12.16 4.11
CA LEU A 162 -12.28 -11.14 4.98
C LEU A 162 -13.31 -11.77 5.91
N THR A 163 -13.15 -11.58 7.20
CA THR A 163 -14.05 -12.08 8.24
C THR A 163 -14.96 -10.98 8.78
N GLN A 164 -16.10 -11.37 9.37
CA GLN A 164 -16.98 -10.42 10.07
C GLN A 164 -16.26 -9.68 11.22
N THR A 165 -15.34 -10.35 11.92
CA THR A 165 -14.56 -9.75 13.00
C THR A 165 -13.66 -8.63 12.48
N GLN A 166 -12.94 -8.86 11.40
CA GLN A 166 -12.11 -7.81 10.75
C GLN A 166 -13.00 -6.65 10.28
N LEU A 167 -14.12 -6.96 9.62
CA LEU A 167 -15.06 -5.96 9.10
C LEU A 167 -15.64 -5.08 10.22
N ASN A 168 -16.00 -5.67 11.35
CA ASN A 168 -16.55 -4.94 12.51
C ASN A 168 -15.55 -3.94 13.13
N ALA A 169 -14.27 -4.12 12.86
CA ALA A 169 -13.20 -3.22 13.35
C ALA A 169 -12.88 -2.07 12.37
N THR A 170 -13.58 -2.00 11.22
CA THR A 170 -13.36 -1.00 10.16
C THR A 170 -14.44 0.07 10.12
N CYS A 171 -14.17 1.11 9.31
CA CYS A 171 -15.15 2.12 8.96
C CYS A 171 -15.73 1.87 7.56
N VAL A 172 -17.03 1.65 7.48
CA VAL A 172 -17.81 1.45 6.24
C VAL A 172 -18.85 2.54 6.03
N ASP A 173 -19.41 2.61 4.82
CA ASP A 173 -20.61 3.39 4.47
C ASP A 173 -21.52 2.57 3.53
N ASP A 174 -22.60 3.20 3.06
CA ASP A 174 -23.58 2.54 2.19
C ASP A 174 -23.06 2.25 0.79
N GLN A 175 -21.98 2.91 0.38
CA GLN A 175 -21.33 2.70 -0.91
C GLN A 175 -20.34 1.54 -0.89
N THR A 176 -19.88 1.09 0.30
CA THR A 176 -18.97 -0.04 0.44
C THR A 176 -19.62 -1.33 -0.07
N LYS A 177 -19.00 -2.01 -1.02
CA LYS A 177 -19.47 -3.29 -1.57
C LYS A 177 -18.83 -4.44 -0.80
N LEU A 178 -19.64 -5.19 -0.07
CA LEU A 178 -19.18 -6.28 0.80
C LEU A 178 -19.42 -7.65 0.16
N PRO A 179 -18.67 -8.69 0.53
CA PRO A 179 -19.01 -10.08 0.24
C PRO A 179 -20.42 -10.42 0.71
N PRO A 180 -21.18 -11.22 -0.06
CA PRO A 180 -22.60 -11.47 0.24
C PRO A 180 -22.84 -12.18 1.58
N GLU A 181 -21.87 -12.90 2.08
CA GLU A 181 -21.93 -13.62 3.37
C GLU A 181 -21.67 -12.72 4.58
N LEU A 182 -21.20 -11.48 4.39
CA LEU A 182 -20.88 -10.56 5.48
C LEU A 182 -21.97 -9.50 5.67
N SER A 183 -22.26 -9.19 6.93
CA SER A 183 -23.21 -8.16 7.30
C SER A 183 -22.52 -6.82 7.52
N ARG A 184 -23.15 -5.74 7.05
CA ARG A 184 -22.63 -4.38 7.25
C ARG A 184 -22.59 -4.06 8.75
N PRO A 185 -21.42 -3.68 9.30
CA PRO A 185 -21.34 -3.24 10.68
C PRO A 185 -22.05 -1.91 10.91
N SER A 186 -22.30 -1.56 12.18
CA SER A 186 -22.84 -0.25 12.52
C SER A 186 -21.93 0.86 12.00
N PRO A 187 -22.51 2.00 11.55
CA PRO A 187 -21.71 3.11 11.04
C PRO A 187 -20.65 3.56 12.03
N CYS A 188 -19.48 3.95 11.54
CA CYS A 188 -18.41 4.47 12.38
C CYS A 188 -18.93 5.65 13.19
N ARG A 189 -18.87 5.55 14.50
CA ARG A 189 -19.03 6.73 15.34
C ARG A 189 -17.86 7.66 15.04
N SER A 190 -18.13 8.82 14.47
CA SER A 190 -17.11 9.83 14.29
C SER A 190 -16.49 10.12 15.66
N LEU A 191 -15.17 9.96 15.80
CA LEU A 191 -14.43 10.35 17.00
C LEU A 191 -14.36 11.91 17.15
N LYS A 192 -15.42 12.61 16.73
CA LYS A 192 -15.62 14.00 17.08
C LYS A 192 -16.28 14.03 18.45
N ASN A 193 -15.59 14.61 19.40
CA ASN A 193 -15.97 14.98 20.77
C ASN A 193 -15.63 13.97 21.88
N LYS A 194 -14.35 13.91 22.26
CA LYS A 194 -13.97 13.90 23.67
C LYS A 194 -12.89 14.95 23.90
N VAL A 195 -13.27 16.21 23.71
CA VAL A 195 -12.65 17.31 24.45
C VAL A 195 -13.67 17.68 25.50
N ARG A 196 -13.41 17.28 26.71
CA ARG A 196 -13.94 17.85 27.96
C ARG A 196 -12.76 18.06 28.88
#